data_db05900aceedfaed14ec07f2e7c1f228
#
_entry.id   db05900aceedfaed14ec07f2e7c1f228
#
_cell.length_a   1.000
_cell.length_b   1.000
_cell.length_c   1.000
_cell.angle_alpha   90.00
_cell.angle_beta   90.00
_cell.angle_gamma   90.00
#
_symmetry.space_group_name_H-M   'P 1'
#
loop_
_entity.id
_entity.type
_entity.pdbx_description
1 polymer ?
#
loop_
_entity_poly.entity_id
_entity_poly.type
_entity_poly.pdbx_seq_one_letter_code
_entity_poly.pdbx_strand_id
1 'polypeptide(L)'
;MSRRADAAAPRVAVIGAGSWGTTFGKILADGGAHVVMWARRPELAHEIDEAKRNSQYLPGINLPRSMSATHNLSEALDGATQVYLSIPSQSARQNLKAVRPLVADTDVPIVSLMKGVEKRSGLRMSQVIEQELHCDPARIAVASGPNLALEIAREQPTAAVISSTSRETAEAVARRARNRYFRTFVNTDVIGTEFGGVLKNLIAVAIGIVDGVGYGENTKASIITRGLVEMTDFAVAQGAQPETLQGLAGLGDLIATCQSPLSRNNTAGRLLGQGYSYQDVVKQMDQTAEGLGSVAPILNLAREAGIAMPIVEQVKMVLDGTMKPRDIAPHLTTDDDQPQGERTQNEQAGSGGALWRSLQRALDQLRNGGRRAAGD
;
A
#
# COMPACT_ATOMS: atom_id res chain seq x y z
N MET A 1 21.35 38.85 12.46
CA MET A 1 21.55 37.41 12.31
C MET A 1 21.16 36.72 13.61
N SER A 2 19.90 36.30 13.71
CA SER A 2 19.38 35.59 14.88
C SER A 2 19.91 34.18 14.87
N ARG A 3 20.64 33.76 15.94
CA ARG A 3 20.99 32.36 16.21
C ARG A 3 19.68 31.59 16.37
N ARG A 4 19.32 30.74 15.37
CA ARG A 4 18.35 29.68 15.61
C ARG A 4 18.94 28.87 16.75
N ALA A 5 18.21 28.77 17.86
CA ALA A 5 18.51 27.84 18.92
C ALA A 5 18.66 26.45 18.30
N ASP A 6 19.74 25.74 18.60
CA ASP A 6 19.96 24.34 18.25
C ASP A 6 18.86 23.50 18.93
N ALA A 7 17.70 23.42 18.28
CA ALA A 7 16.70 22.43 18.68
C ALA A 7 17.32 21.04 18.40
N ALA A 8 17.41 20.24 19.44
CA ALA A 8 17.92 18.86 19.32
C ALA A 8 17.22 18.14 18.15
N ALA A 9 17.99 17.39 17.38
CA ALA A 9 17.45 16.64 16.24
C ALA A 9 16.28 15.74 16.73
N PRO A 10 15.13 15.79 16.05
CA PRO A 10 13.96 15.03 16.49
C PRO A 10 14.23 13.54 16.46
N ARG A 11 13.92 12.85 17.55
CA ARG A 11 14.01 11.42 17.68
C ARG A 11 12.79 10.76 17.05
N VAL A 12 12.99 9.74 16.22
CA VAL A 12 11.91 8.95 15.58
C VAL A 12 12.20 7.46 15.73
N ALA A 13 11.14 6.67 15.88
CA ALA A 13 11.25 5.22 15.96
C ALA A 13 10.82 4.55 14.66
N VAL A 14 11.56 3.53 14.21
CA VAL A 14 11.18 2.68 13.07
C VAL A 14 11.07 1.24 13.57
N ILE A 15 9.87 0.70 13.57
CA ILE A 15 9.57 -0.66 14.04
C ILE A 15 9.61 -1.61 12.84
N GLY A 16 10.70 -2.39 12.78
CA GLY A 16 10.97 -3.34 11.69
C GLY A 16 12.16 -2.94 10.82
N ALA A 17 13.20 -3.77 10.86
CA ALA A 17 14.47 -3.58 10.18
C ALA A 17 14.57 -4.41 8.89
N GLY A 18 13.48 -4.57 8.15
CA GLY A 18 13.48 -5.12 6.79
C GLY A 18 14.00 -4.10 5.77
N SER A 19 14.04 -4.50 4.50
CA SER A 19 14.55 -3.65 3.41
C SER A 19 13.89 -2.26 3.39
N TRP A 20 12.56 -2.20 3.40
CA TRP A 20 11.82 -0.93 3.36
C TRP A 20 11.95 -0.11 4.66
N GLY A 21 11.88 -0.75 5.82
CA GLY A 21 12.05 -0.07 7.11
C GLY A 21 13.45 0.55 7.25
N THR A 22 14.49 -0.17 6.87
CA THR A 22 15.86 0.34 6.90
C THR A 22 16.06 1.51 5.92
N THR A 23 15.49 1.39 4.71
CA THR A 23 15.53 2.47 3.71
C THR A 23 14.79 3.71 4.21
N PHE A 24 13.59 3.54 4.80
CA PHE A 24 12.84 4.67 5.31
C PHE A 24 13.52 5.31 6.52
N GLY A 25 14.14 4.51 7.39
CA GLY A 25 15.01 5.01 8.46
C GLY A 25 16.16 5.87 7.92
N LYS A 26 16.81 5.42 6.81
CA LYS A 26 17.84 6.21 6.13
C LYS A 26 17.28 7.53 5.59
N ILE A 27 16.10 7.52 4.95
CA ILE A 27 15.43 8.74 4.47
C ILE A 27 15.26 9.76 5.61
N LEU A 28 14.76 9.30 6.76
CA LEU A 28 14.52 10.15 7.94
C LEU A 28 15.83 10.71 8.52
N ALA A 29 16.85 9.86 8.60
CA ALA A 29 18.18 10.23 9.13
C ALA A 29 18.87 11.24 8.21
N ASP A 30 18.83 11.04 6.89
CA ASP A 30 19.34 11.98 5.90
C ASP A 30 18.53 13.29 5.87
N GLY A 31 17.27 13.25 6.33
CA GLY A 31 16.42 14.41 6.59
C GLY A 31 16.69 15.12 7.94
N GLY A 32 17.73 14.70 8.68
CA GLY A 32 18.16 15.32 9.93
C GLY A 32 17.49 14.79 11.20
N ALA A 33 16.83 13.63 11.15
CA ALA A 33 16.30 12.98 12.35
C ALA A 33 17.35 12.07 13.02
N HIS A 34 17.23 11.89 14.33
CA HIS A 34 17.86 10.80 15.07
C HIS A 34 16.92 9.60 15.02
N VAL A 35 17.31 8.55 14.31
CA VAL A 35 16.47 7.37 14.06
C VAL A 35 16.87 6.24 14.96
N VAL A 36 15.91 5.65 15.68
CA VAL A 36 16.12 4.41 16.43
C VAL A 36 15.27 3.31 15.81
N MET A 37 15.94 2.30 15.28
CA MET A 37 15.28 1.15 14.67
C MET A 37 15.07 0.05 15.72
N TRP A 38 13.88 -0.53 15.73
CA TRP A 38 13.67 -1.79 16.42
C TRP A 38 13.85 -2.97 15.45
N ALA A 39 14.79 -3.84 15.77
CA ALA A 39 15.02 -5.10 15.08
C ALA A 39 14.75 -6.26 16.04
N ARG A 40 13.83 -7.17 15.69
CA ARG A 40 13.48 -8.33 16.52
C ARG A 40 14.66 -9.22 16.85
N ARG A 41 15.63 -9.34 15.93
CA ARG A 41 16.83 -10.15 16.11
C ARG A 41 17.96 -9.28 16.68
N PRO A 42 18.54 -9.67 17.83
CA PRO A 42 19.63 -8.91 18.45
C PRO A 42 20.85 -8.72 17.53
N GLU A 43 21.19 -9.74 16.74
CA GLU A 43 22.35 -9.71 15.83
C GLU A 43 22.16 -8.65 14.73
N LEU A 44 20.95 -8.52 14.23
CA LEU A 44 20.63 -7.50 13.22
C LEU A 44 20.62 -6.09 13.83
N ALA A 45 20.10 -5.95 15.05
CA ALA A 45 20.16 -4.68 15.77
C ALA A 45 21.62 -4.24 15.98
N HIS A 46 22.48 -5.15 16.44
CA HIS A 46 23.91 -4.91 16.64
C HIS A 46 24.63 -4.55 15.33
N GLU A 47 24.35 -5.25 14.23
CA GLU A 47 24.94 -4.91 12.91
C GLU A 47 24.57 -3.49 12.47
N ILE A 48 23.28 -3.12 12.60
CA ILE A 48 22.81 -1.77 12.22
C ILE A 48 23.44 -0.72 13.13
N ASP A 49 23.52 -1.00 14.43
CA ASP A 49 24.01 -0.02 15.40
C ASP A 49 25.51 0.19 15.32
N GLU A 50 26.31 -0.86 15.28
CA GLU A 50 27.78 -0.78 15.32
C GLU A 50 28.39 -0.63 13.93
N ALA A 51 28.02 -1.52 12.98
CA ALA A 51 28.58 -1.53 11.64
C ALA A 51 27.92 -0.53 10.69
N LYS A 52 26.79 0.08 11.07
CA LYS A 52 26.00 0.97 10.21
C LYS A 52 25.67 0.33 8.87
N ARG A 53 25.26 -0.94 8.91
CA ARG A 53 24.88 -1.75 7.74
C ARG A 53 23.70 -2.66 8.07
N ASN A 54 23.00 -3.08 7.03
CA ASN A 54 21.99 -4.13 7.09
C ASN A 54 22.23 -5.06 5.91
N SER A 55 23.21 -5.95 6.05
CA SER A 55 23.76 -6.75 4.94
C SER A 55 22.72 -7.71 4.36
N GLN A 56 21.80 -8.19 5.17
CA GLN A 56 20.76 -9.13 4.75
C GLN A 56 19.67 -8.46 3.92
N TYR A 57 19.21 -7.27 4.32
CA TYR A 57 18.01 -6.65 3.73
C TYR A 57 18.32 -5.45 2.83
N LEU A 58 19.51 -4.87 2.96
CA LEU A 58 19.94 -3.70 2.20
C LEU A 58 21.44 -3.79 1.88
N PRO A 59 21.86 -4.82 1.14
CA PRO A 59 23.29 -5.09 0.88
C PRO A 59 23.96 -3.93 0.15
N GLY A 60 25.20 -3.63 0.56
CA GLY A 60 26.04 -2.63 -0.07
C GLY A 60 25.68 -1.18 0.26
N ILE A 61 24.78 -0.93 1.20
CA ILE A 61 24.41 0.41 1.64
C ILE A 61 25.00 0.71 3.02
N ASN A 62 25.67 1.85 3.14
CA ASN A 62 26.09 2.40 4.43
C ASN A 62 24.97 3.24 5.03
N LEU A 63 24.67 3.04 6.30
CA LEU A 63 23.62 3.77 7.02
C LEU A 63 24.21 5.02 7.69
N PRO A 64 23.45 6.12 7.81
CA PRO A 64 23.87 7.34 8.49
C PRO A 64 24.25 7.11 9.96
N ARG A 65 25.19 7.87 10.48
CA ARG A 65 25.59 7.81 11.90
C ARG A 65 24.47 8.17 12.87
N SER A 66 23.48 8.97 12.42
CA SER A 66 22.26 9.34 13.16
C SER A 66 21.22 8.21 13.24
N MET A 67 21.52 7.05 12.64
CA MET A 67 20.73 5.83 12.83
C MET A 67 21.39 4.94 13.89
N SER A 68 20.57 4.50 14.84
CA SER A 68 20.88 3.46 15.82
C SER A 68 19.86 2.34 15.74
N ALA A 69 20.13 1.21 16.37
CA ALA A 69 19.19 0.12 16.44
C ALA A 69 19.27 -0.63 17.77
N THR A 70 18.13 -1.16 18.20
CA THR A 70 18.01 -1.97 19.40
C THR A 70 17.01 -3.11 19.18
N HIS A 71 17.14 -4.18 19.95
CA HIS A 71 16.13 -5.26 20.04
C HIS A 71 15.12 -5.02 21.17
N ASN A 72 15.33 -3.99 21.98
CA ASN A 72 14.42 -3.58 23.04
C ASN A 72 13.40 -2.58 22.49
N LEU A 73 12.12 -2.98 22.44
CA LEU A 73 11.04 -2.17 21.89
C LEU A 73 10.79 -0.88 22.70
N SER A 74 10.88 -0.96 24.04
CA SER A 74 10.71 0.20 24.90
C SER A 74 11.78 1.26 24.65
N GLU A 75 13.04 0.83 24.54
CA GLU A 75 14.15 1.72 24.19
C GLU A 75 13.98 2.38 22.82
N ALA A 76 13.49 1.62 21.82
CA ALA A 76 13.25 2.18 20.50
C ALA A 76 12.19 3.29 20.51
N LEU A 77 11.15 3.14 21.31
CA LEU A 77 10.01 4.06 21.39
C LEU A 77 10.20 5.22 22.38
N ASP A 78 11.16 5.12 23.31
CA ASP A 78 11.41 6.15 24.30
C ASP A 78 11.74 7.50 23.64
N GLY A 79 11.00 8.56 24.02
CA GLY A 79 11.16 9.91 23.47
C GLY A 79 10.92 10.06 21.97
N ALA A 80 10.33 9.08 21.31
CA ALA A 80 10.01 9.16 19.90
C ALA A 80 8.91 10.21 19.63
N THR A 81 9.14 11.10 18.68
CA THR A 81 8.18 12.13 18.23
C THR A 81 7.30 11.65 17.09
N GLN A 82 7.67 10.55 16.41
CA GLN A 82 6.89 9.84 15.40
C GLN A 82 7.32 8.36 15.40
N VAL A 83 6.37 7.45 15.16
CA VAL A 83 6.60 6.01 15.11
C VAL A 83 6.25 5.47 13.72
N TYR A 84 7.19 4.81 13.07
CA TYR A 84 7.03 4.24 11.73
C TYR A 84 6.97 2.72 11.82
N LEU A 85 5.92 2.12 11.27
CA LEU A 85 5.65 0.68 11.29
C LEU A 85 6.00 0.06 9.94
N SER A 86 7.06 -0.75 9.89
CA SER A 86 7.55 -1.47 8.72
C SER A 86 7.69 -2.97 9.00
N ILE A 87 6.63 -3.56 9.48
CA ILE A 87 6.53 -4.98 9.82
C ILE A 87 5.65 -5.70 8.79
N PRO A 88 5.78 -7.03 8.62
CA PRO A 88 4.88 -7.77 7.73
C PRO A 88 3.41 -7.61 8.16
N SER A 89 2.52 -7.33 7.20
CA SER A 89 1.10 -7.04 7.45
C SER A 89 0.40 -8.11 8.30
N GLN A 90 0.73 -9.40 8.09
CA GLN A 90 0.12 -10.51 8.82
C GLN A 90 0.59 -10.64 10.27
N SER A 91 1.68 -9.99 10.65
CA SER A 91 2.16 -9.94 12.04
C SER A 91 1.88 -8.59 12.71
N ALA A 92 1.25 -7.65 12.01
CA ALA A 92 1.00 -6.29 12.49
C ALA A 92 0.27 -6.30 13.83
N ARG A 93 -0.85 -6.99 13.92
CA ARG A 93 -1.68 -7.07 15.12
C ARG A 93 -0.92 -7.57 16.35
N GLN A 94 -0.11 -8.62 16.19
CA GLN A 94 0.70 -9.16 17.28
C GLN A 94 1.77 -8.16 17.77
N ASN A 95 2.46 -7.49 16.83
CA ASN A 95 3.48 -6.50 17.19
C ASN A 95 2.84 -5.25 17.84
N LEU A 96 1.69 -4.80 17.33
CA LEU A 96 0.97 -3.64 17.87
C LEU A 96 0.53 -3.83 19.31
N LYS A 97 0.20 -5.07 19.74
CA LYS A 97 -0.07 -5.37 21.16
C LYS A 97 1.11 -5.02 22.08
N ALA A 98 2.33 -5.23 21.61
CA ALA A 98 3.54 -4.88 22.37
C ALA A 98 3.85 -3.37 22.30
N VAL A 99 3.50 -2.70 21.20
CA VAL A 99 3.66 -1.25 21.00
C VAL A 99 2.66 -0.45 21.86
N ARG A 100 1.41 -0.93 21.94
CA ARG A 100 0.31 -0.21 22.59
C ARG A 100 0.65 0.39 23.96
N PRO A 101 1.13 -0.36 24.96
CA PRO A 101 1.40 0.21 26.30
C PRO A 101 2.49 1.28 26.30
N LEU A 102 3.31 1.35 25.24
CA LEU A 102 4.42 2.29 25.13
C LEU A 102 4.04 3.60 24.42
N VAL A 103 2.86 3.62 23.75
CA VAL A 103 2.36 4.80 23.01
C VAL A 103 0.96 5.23 23.43
N ALA A 104 0.34 4.54 24.41
CA ALA A 104 -1.05 4.77 24.83
C ALA A 104 -1.31 6.19 25.31
N ASP A 105 -0.38 6.73 26.12
CA ASP A 105 -0.50 8.04 26.76
C ASP A 105 0.22 9.14 25.94
N THR A 106 0.42 8.92 24.64
CA THR A 106 1.10 9.88 23.75
C THR A 106 0.19 10.29 22.61
N ASP A 107 0.45 11.48 22.03
CA ASP A 107 -0.19 11.96 20.79
C ASP A 107 0.70 11.81 19.57
N VAL A 108 1.76 10.99 19.65
CA VAL A 108 2.71 10.82 18.55
C VAL A 108 2.02 10.24 17.31
N PRO A 109 2.31 10.76 16.11
CA PRO A 109 1.86 10.16 14.86
C PRO A 109 2.39 8.74 14.69
N ILE A 110 1.51 7.84 14.26
CA ILE A 110 1.83 6.44 13.91
C ILE A 110 1.76 6.31 12.39
N VAL A 111 2.87 5.98 11.78
CA VAL A 111 3.00 5.96 10.30
C VAL A 111 3.09 4.52 9.81
N SER A 112 2.12 4.09 9.03
CA SER A 112 2.16 2.79 8.35
C SER A 112 3.01 2.87 7.08
N LEU A 113 4.04 2.04 7.00
CA LEU A 113 4.81 1.76 5.80
C LEU A 113 4.42 0.42 5.16
N MET A 114 3.40 -0.23 5.71
CA MET A 114 2.95 -1.57 5.32
C MET A 114 2.05 -1.51 4.08
N LYS A 115 2.18 -2.50 3.21
CA LYS A 115 1.38 -2.62 1.98
C LYS A 115 0.67 -3.97 1.95
N GLY A 116 -0.40 -4.11 2.72
CA GLY A 116 -1.17 -5.34 2.81
C GLY A 116 -2.52 -5.14 3.48
N VAL A 117 -3.36 -6.17 3.44
CA VAL A 117 -4.57 -6.31 4.24
C VAL A 117 -4.43 -7.51 5.17
N GLU A 118 -5.07 -7.45 6.33
CA GLU A 118 -5.07 -8.57 7.26
C GLU A 118 -5.90 -9.72 6.68
N LYS A 119 -5.31 -10.91 6.52
CA LYS A 119 -5.97 -12.06 5.86
C LYS A 119 -7.27 -12.48 6.54
N ARG A 120 -7.34 -12.38 7.85
CA ARG A 120 -8.46 -12.88 8.64
C ARG A 120 -9.68 -11.95 8.59
N SER A 121 -9.47 -10.65 8.60
CA SER A 121 -10.53 -9.65 8.72
C SER A 121 -10.76 -8.83 7.45
N GLY A 122 -9.82 -8.88 6.48
CA GLY A 122 -9.83 -7.98 5.32
C GLY A 122 -9.47 -6.53 5.66
N LEU A 123 -9.16 -6.20 6.91
CA LEU A 123 -8.89 -4.83 7.34
C LEU A 123 -7.60 -4.28 6.74
N ARG A 124 -7.64 -3.00 6.36
CA ARG A 124 -6.46 -2.22 5.98
C ARG A 124 -5.57 -2.02 7.20
N MET A 125 -4.30 -1.78 6.98
CA MET A 125 -3.34 -1.65 8.09
C MET A 125 -3.63 -0.45 8.99
N SER A 126 -4.15 0.66 8.46
CA SER A 126 -4.60 1.79 9.28
C SER A 126 -5.71 1.40 10.25
N GLN A 127 -6.68 0.58 9.82
CA GLN A 127 -7.74 0.06 10.67
C GLN A 127 -7.23 -0.93 11.74
N VAL A 128 -6.25 -1.76 11.38
CA VAL A 128 -5.60 -2.66 12.35
C VAL A 128 -4.84 -1.86 13.41
N ILE A 129 -4.16 -0.78 13.01
CA ILE A 129 -3.46 0.13 13.93
C ILE A 129 -4.46 0.80 14.87
N GLU A 130 -5.53 1.39 14.33
CA GLU A 130 -6.61 2.02 15.11
C GLU A 130 -7.16 1.06 16.17
N GLN A 131 -7.55 -0.15 15.74
CA GLN A 131 -8.12 -1.16 16.63
C GLN A 131 -7.17 -1.62 17.73
N GLU A 132 -5.89 -1.87 17.40
CA GLU A 132 -4.95 -2.42 18.39
C GLU A 132 -4.37 -1.36 19.32
N LEU A 133 -4.15 -0.14 18.83
CA LEU A 133 -3.59 0.93 19.65
C LEU A 133 -4.68 1.73 20.38
N HIS A 134 -5.96 1.56 20.03
CA HIS A 134 -7.08 2.36 20.53
C HIS A 134 -6.83 3.88 20.40
N CYS A 135 -6.24 4.29 19.29
CA CYS A 135 -5.85 5.68 19.05
C CYS A 135 -6.80 6.38 18.05
N ASP A 136 -6.83 7.70 18.12
CA ASP A 136 -7.56 8.51 17.15
C ASP A 136 -7.01 8.24 15.73
N PRO A 137 -7.86 7.92 14.73
CA PRO A 137 -7.47 7.80 13.32
C PRO A 137 -6.70 9.01 12.78
N ALA A 138 -6.93 10.20 13.32
CA ALA A 138 -6.22 11.43 12.97
C ALA A 138 -4.70 11.38 13.30
N ARG A 139 -4.29 10.49 14.20
CA ARG A 139 -2.88 10.24 14.52
C ARG A 139 -2.21 9.26 13.53
N ILE A 140 -2.99 8.58 12.70
CA ILE A 140 -2.49 7.55 11.80
C ILE A 140 -2.19 8.19 10.44
N ALA A 141 -0.99 7.97 9.95
CA ALA A 141 -0.60 8.30 8.59
C ALA A 141 -0.14 7.05 7.83
N VAL A 142 -0.24 7.09 6.51
CA VAL A 142 0.20 6.03 5.61
C VAL A 142 1.18 6.60 4.60
N ALA A 143 2.30 5.92 4.34
CA ALA A 143 3.25 6.28 3.30
C ALA A 143 3.20 5.25 2.17
N SER A 144 2.96 5.71 0.94
CA SER A 144 2.91 4.87 -0.27
C SER A 144 3.50 5.62 -1.47
N GLY A 145 3.64 4.93 -2.61
CA GLY A 145 4.20 5.47 -3.84
C GLY A 145 5.24 4.54 -4.47
N PRO A 146 5.91 4.95 -5.56
CA PRO A 146 6.95 4.18 -6.23
C PRO A 146 8.20 4.08 -5.35
N ASN A 147 8.23 3.08 -4.47
CA ASN A 147 9.20 2.97 -3.37
C ASN A 147 10.04 1.68 -3.49
N LEU A 148 10.91 1.60 -4.50
CA LEU A 148 11.89 0.53 -4.62
C LEU A 148 13.05 0.81 -3.65
N ALA A 149 13.10 0.03 -2.57
CA ALA A 149 13.96 0.29 -1.41
C ALA A 149 15.44 0.50 -1.78
N LEU A 150 16.01 -0.36 -2.63
CA LEU A 150 17.42 -0.29 -2.99
C LEU A 150 17.77 0.95 -3.84
N GLU A 151 16.87 1.38 -4.73
CA GLU A 151 17.05 2.60 -5.54
C GLU A 151 17.08 3.84 -4.64
N ILE A 152 16.12 3.93 -3.72
CA ILE A 152 16.04 5.04 -2.77
C ILE A 152 17.23 5.04 -1.82
N ALA A 153 17.65 3.86 -1.34
CA ALA A 153 18.83 3.74 -0.47
C ALA A 153 20.13 4.19 -1.17
N ARG A 154 20.18 4.08 -2.50
CA ARG A 154 21.23 4.66 -3.36
C ARG A 154 21.01 6.14 -3.69
N GLU A 155 20.06 6.78 -3.02
CA GLU A 155 19.73 8.21 -3.12
C GLU A 155 19.24 8.64 -4.51
N GLN A 156 18.64 7.71 -5.26
CA GLN A 156 17.99 8.07 -6.53
C GLN A 156 16.74 8.91 -6.24
N PRO A 157 16.50 9.97 -7.01
CA PRO A 157 15.36 10.86 -6.80
C PRO A 157 14.03 10.12 -6.85
N THR A 158 13.24 10.27 -5.81
CA THR A 158 11.96 9.55 -5.64
C THR A 158 10.92 10.46 -4.99
N ALA A 159 9.66 10.15 -5.24
CA ALA A 159 8.52 10.80 -4.61
C ALA A 159 7.59 9.78 -3.95
N ALA A 160 6.98 10.18 -2.83
CA ALA A 160 5.99 9.39 -2.11
C ALA A 160 4.79 10.25 -1.70
N VAL A 161 3.67 9.58 -1.39
CA VAL A 161 2.48 10.19 -0.80
C VAL A 161 2.42 9.83 0.67
N ILE A 162 2.15 10.82 1.49
CA ILE A 162 1.82 10.67 2.91
C ILE A 162 0.35 11.04 3.07
N SER A 163 -0.47 10.09 3.52
CA SER A 163 -1.91 10.28 3.69
C SER A 163 -2.32 10.09 5.15
N SER A 164 -3.20 10.95 5.63
CA SER A 164 -3.85 10.85 6.94
C SER A 164 -5.22 11.52 6.86
N THR A 165 -6.18 11.07 7.65
CA THR A 165 -7.46 11.79 7.81
C THR A 165 -7.26 13.19 8.39
N SER A 166 -6.18 13.41 9.16
CA SER A 166 -5.71 14.74 9.58
C SER A 166 -4.65 15.27 8.61
N ARG A 167 -4.97 16.35 7.93
CA ARG A 167 -4.02 17.05 7.05
C ARG A 167 -2.77 17.50 7.80
N GLU A 168 -2.93 17.95 9.04
CA GLU A 168 -1.84 18.39 9.91
C GLU A 168 -0.85 17.25 10.18
N THR A 169 -1.37 16.07 10.54
CA THR A 169 -0.57 14.84 10.74
C THR A 169 0.18 14.47 9.45
N ALA A 170 -0.53 14.46 8.32
CA ALA A 170 0.09 14.15 7.03
C ALA A 170 1.22 15.11 6.69
N GLU A 171 1.03 16.43 6.90
CA GLU A 171 2.04 17.45 6.68
C GLU A 171 3.23 17.34 7.64
N ALA A 172 2.99 17.04 8.91
CA ALA A 172 4.06 16.84 9.90
C ALA A 172 4.95 15.65 9.52
N VAL A 173 4.34 14.51 9.14
CA VAL A 173 5.06 13.31 8.67
C VAL A 173 5.77 13.58 7.34
N ALA A 174 5.11 14.24 6.40
CA ALA A 174 5.69 14.60 5.10
C ALA A 174 6.93 15.50 5.25
N ARG A 175 6.86 16.53 6.10
CA ARG A 175 8.03 17.40 6.39
C ARG A 175 9.21 16.61 6.95
N ARG A 176 8.96 15.61 7.81
CA ARG A 176 10.00 14.79 8.43
C ARG A 176 10.71 13.89 7.44
N ALA A 177 9.98 13.29 6.50
CA ALA A 177 10.54 12.38 5.51
C ALA A 177 11.19 13.10 4.31
N ARG A 178 10.97 14.40 4.13
CA ARG A 178 11.51 15.15 2.99
C ARG A 178 13.01 15.40 3.12
N ASN A 179 13.75 15.04 2.07
CA ASN A 179 15.16 15.37 1.95
C ASN A 179 15.55 15.69 0.48
N ARG A 180 16.83 15.74 0.14
CA ARG A 180 17.33 16.11 -1.19
C ARG A 180 16.93 15.16 -2.32
N TYR A 181 16.72 13.85 -2.02
CA TYR A 181 16.38 12.81 -3.00
C TYR A 181 14.99 12.21 -2.76
N PHE A 182 14.33 12.51 -1.65
CA PHE A 182 13.00 11.99 -1.32
C PHE A 182 11.99 13.12 -1.14
N ARG A 183 11.09 13.25 -2.11
CA ARG A 183 10.02 14.26 -2.08
C ARG A 183 8.71 13.64 -1.59
N THR A 184 8.01 14.34 -0.71
CA THR A 184 6.72 13.90 -0.18
C THR A 184 5.60 14.82 -0.61
N PHE A 185 4.47 14.22 -1.00
CA PHE A 185 3.20 14.89 -1.27
C PHE A 185 2.19 14.49 -0.19
N VAL A 186 1.26 15.38 0.11
CA VAL A 186 0.24 15.16 1.13
C VAL A 186 -1.10 14.83 0.46
N ASN A 187 -1.81 13.84 1.01
CA ASN A 187 -3.16 13.47 0.63
C ASN A 187 -3.98 13.19 1.91
N THR A 188 -5.31 13.27 1.82
CA THR A 188 -6.23 12.90 2.92
C THR A 188 -6.98 11.59 2.64
N ASP A 189 -6.89 11.04 1.45
CA ASP A 189 -7.46 9.74 1.09
C ASP A 189 -6.54 8.60 1.54
N VAL A 190 -6.70 8.19 2.80
CA VAL A 190 -5.99 7.03 3.38
C VAL A 190 -6.41 5.73 2.68
N ILE A 191 -7.69 5.60 2.33
CA ILE A 191 -8.26 4.39 1.72
C ILE A 191 -7.60 4.12 0.36
N GLY A 192 -7.60 5.12 -0.52
CA GLY A 192 -7.00 5.01 -1.85
C GLY A 192 -5.49 4.81 -1.79
N THR A 193 -4.81 5.47 -0.84
CA THR A 193 -3.37 5.32 -0.65
C THR A 193 -2.98 3.91 -0.20
N GLU A 194 -3.73 3.29 0.70
CA GLU A 194 -3.49 1.91 1.15
C GLU A 194 -3.83 0.90 0.05
N PHE A 195 -5.02 0.99 -0.56
CA PHE A 195 -5.43 0.05 -1.61
C PHE A 195 -4.56 0.17 -2.86
N GLY A 196 -4.14 1.36 -3.27
CA GLY A 196 -3.15 1.52 -4.33
C GLY A 196 -1.88 0.71 -4.07
N GLY A 197 -1.33 0.83 -2.86
CA GLY A 197 -0.14 0.10 -2.43
C GLY A 197 -0.32 -1.42 -2.32
N VAL A 198 -1.54 -1.91 -2.04
CA VAL A 198 -1.87 -3.34 -1.97
C VAL A 198 -2.13 -3.92 -3.36
N LEU A 199 -3.06 -3.31 -4.10
CA LEU A 199 -3.58 -3.83 -5.36
C LEU A 199 -2.53 -3.88 -6.46
N LYS A 200 -1.63 -2.88 -6.53
CA LYS A 200 -0.52 -2.87 -7.48
C LYS A 200 0.35 -4.13 -7.38
N ASN A 201 0.46 -4.72 -6.18
CA ASN A 201 1.24 -5.94 -5.96
C ASN A 201 0.58 -7.16 -6.62
N LEU A 202 -0.75 -7.20 -6.68
CA LEU A 202 -1.52 -8.25 -7.33
C LEU A 202 -1.34 -8.17 -8.86
N ILE A 203 -1.43 -6.97 -9.42
CA ILE A 203 -1.18 -6.73 -10.85
C ILE A 203 0.28 -7.04 -11.21
N ALA A 204 1.23 -6.72 -10.33
CA ALA A 204 2.64 -7.06 -10.55
C ALA A 204 2.88 -8.59 -10.58
N VAL A 205 2.12 -9.38 -9.83
CA VAL A 205 2.14 -10.86 -9.95
C VAL A 205 1.63 -11.27 -11.34
N ALA A 206 0.51 -10.71 -11.81
CA ALA A 206 -0.03 -10.99 -13.14
C ALA A 206 0.99 -10.69 -14.24
N ILE A 207 1.62 -9.50 -14.18
CA ILE A 207 2.69 -9.10 -15.12
C ILE A 207 3.88 -10.07 -15.05
N GLY A 208 4.27 -10.48 -13.85
CA GLY A 208 5.32 -11.50 -13.69
C GLY A 208 4.95 -12.83 -14.34
N ILE A 209 3.71 -13.32 -14.19
CA ILE A 209 3.25 -14.56 -14.83
C ILE A 209 3.37 -14.43 -16.36
N VAL A 210 2.88 -13.36 -16.94
CA VAL A 210 2.93 -13.09 -18.39
C VAL A 210 4.37 -13.01 -18.90
N ASP A 211 5.25 -12.37 -18.13
CA ASP A 211 6.67 -12.29 -18.42
C ASP A 211 7.35 -13.67 -18.36
N GLY A 212 7.01 -14.47 -17.35
CA GLY A 212 7.51 -15.86 -17.19
C GLY A 212 7.05 -16.82 -18.29
N VAL A 213 5.87 -16.57 -18.87
CA VAL A 213 5.34 -17.31 -20.05
C VAL A 213 6.04 -16.85 -21.35
N GLY A 214 6.61 -15.63 -21.38
CA GLY A 214 7.30 -15.07 -22.54
C GLY A 214 6.41 -14.19 -23.43
N TYR A 215 5.30 -13.64 -22.91
CA TYR A 215 4.50 -12.67 -23.64
C TYR A 215 5.18 -11.30 -23.73
N GLY A 216 4.89 -10.56 -24.82
CA GLY A 216 5.55 -9.30 -25.13
C GLY A 216 5.01 -8.08 -24.39
N GLU A 217 5.64 -6.92 -24.67
CA GLU A 217 5.36 -5.64 -24.02
C GLU A 217 3.91 -5.14 -24.22
N ASN A 218 3.30 -5.41 -25.40
CA ASN A 218 1.91 -5.02 -25.66
C ASN A 218 0.93 -5.71 -24.70
N THR A 219 1.15 -7.00 -24.41
CA THR A 219 0.35 -7.75 -23.43
C THR A 219 0.53 -7.17 -22.04
N LYS A 220 1.77 -6.89 -21.62
CA LYS A 220 2.07 -6.28 -20.33
C LYS A 220 1.43 -4.90 -20.20
N ALA A 221 1.54 -4.05 -21.21
CA ALA A 221 0.91 -2.72 -21.22
C ALA A 221 -0.62 -2.79 -21.10
N SER A 222 -1.26 -3.73 -21.84
CA SER A 222 -2.70 -3.95 -21.76
C SER A 222 -3.13 -4.35 -20.35
N ILE A 223 -2.40 -5.28 -19.70
CA ILE A 223 -2.70 -5.73 -18.34
C ILE A 223 -2.47 -4.61 -17.33
N ILE A 224 -1.41 -3.78 -17.46
CA ILE A 224 -1.19 -2.62 -16.58
C ILE A 224 -2.35 -1.64 -16.68
N THR A 225 -2.80 -1.34 -17.90
CA THR A 225 -3.90 -0.39 -18.14
C THR A 225 -5.22 -0.91 -17.56
N ARG A 226 -5.57 -2.16 -17.87
CA ARG A 226 -6.80 -2.80 -17.33
C ARG A 226 -6.70 -3.00 -15.82
N GLY A 227 -5.52 -3.35 -15.33
CA GLY A 227 -5.26 -3.50 -13.90
C GLY A 227 -5.44 -2.20 -13.12
N LEU A 228 -5.06 -1.04 -13.70
CA LEU A 228 -5.34 0.25 -13.07
C LEU A 228 -6.84 0.52 -12.96
N VAL A 229 -7.63 0.17 -14.00
CA VAL A 229 -9.09 0.29 -13.95
C VAL A 229 -9.66 -0.59 -12.84
N GLU A 230 -9.29 -1.88 -12.81
CA GLU A 230 -9.72 -2.84 -11.81
C GLU A 230 -9.35 -2.40 -10.38
N MET A 231 -8.14 -1.90 -10.18
CA MET A 231 -7.70 -1.31 -8.91
C MET A 231 -8.55 -0.11 -8.51
N THR A 232 -8.87 0.77 -9.47
CA THR A 232 -9.63 2.00 -9.22
C THR A 232 -11.06 1.66 -8.84
N ASP A 233 -11.72 0.79 -9.59
CA ASP A 233 -13.12 0.39 -9.36
C ASP A 233 -13.27 -0.27 -7.98
N PHE A 234 -12.37 -1.17 -7.64
CA PHE A 234 -12.35 -1.78 -6.32
C PHE A 234 -12.12 -0.74 -5.22
N ALA A 235 -11.10 0.11 -5.34
CA ALA A 235 -10.77 1.08 -4.31
C ALA A 235 -11.88 2.12 -4.11
N VAL A 236 -12.53 2.59 -5.19
CA VAL A 236 -13.67 3.50 -5.15
C VAL A 236 -14.87 2.85 -4.46
N ALA A 237 -15.15 1.58 -4.73
CA ALA A 237 -16.20 0.83 -4.03
C ALA A 237 -15.93 0.71 -2.51
N GLN A 238 -14.66 0.81 -2.10
CA GLN A 238 -14.25 0.85 -0.70
C GLN A 238 -14.20 2.28 -0.12
N GLY A 239 -14.55 3.31 -0.89
CA GLY A 239 -14.61 4.71 -0.47
C GLY A 239 -13.37 5.54 -0.81
N ALA A 240 -12.47 5.07 -1.66
CA ALA A 240 -11.33 5.83 -2.14
C ALA A 240 -11.72 6.88 -3.19
N GLN A 241 -10.83 7.86 -3.38
CA GLN A 241 -10.92 8.84 -4.46
C GLN A 241 -10.18 8.31 -5.70
N PRO A 242 -10.78 8.32 -6.90
CA PRO A 242 -10.15 7.80 -8.11
C PRO A 242 -8.85 8.53 -8.46
N GLU A 243 -8.73 9.82 -8.16
CA GLU A 243 -7.54 10.65 -8.39
C GLU A 243 -6.32 10.11 -7.62
N THR A 244 -6.53 9.52 -6.45
CA THR A 244 -5.46 8.89 -5.66
C THR A 244 -4.84 7.71 -6.40
N LEU A 245 -5.67 6.90 -7.09
CA LEU A 245 -5.23 5.75 -7.89
C LEU A 245 -4.52 6.17 -9.17
N GLN A 246 -4.85 7.33 -9.75
CA GLN A 246 -4.18 7.91 -10.92
C GLN A 246 -2.85 8.57 -10.56
N GLY A 247 -2.59 8.80 -9.28
CA GLY A 247 -1.38 9.44 -8.76
C GLY A 247 -0.24 8.48 -8.42
N LEU A 248 0.69 9.00 -7.58
CA LEU A 248 1.89 8.26 -7.17
C LEU A 248 1.56 6.99 -6.37
N ALA A 249 0.51 7.00 -5.54
CA ALA A 249 0.14 5.86 -4.70
C ALA A 249 -0.53 4.72 -5.49
N GLY A 250 -1.08 5.01 -6.67
CA GLY A 250 -1.69 4.05 -7.59
C GLY A 250 -0.81 3.82 -8.82
N LEU A 251 -1.04 4.58 -9.89
CA LEU A 251 -0.38 4.42 -11.20
C LEU A 251 1.15 4.46 -11.09
N GLY A 252 1.71 5.42 -10.33
CA GLY A 252 3.15 5.55 -10.20
C GLY A 252 3.80 4.31 -9.58
N ASP A 253 3.22 3.80 -8.48
CA ASP A 253 3.72 2.60 -7.80
C ASP A 253 3.43 1.32 -8.59
N LEU A 254 2.33 1.28 -9.35
CA LEU A 254 1.98 0.19 -10.27
C LEU A 254 3.06 0.04 -11.36
N ILE A 255 3.38 1.12 -12.07
CA ILE A 255 4.39 1.11 -13.14
C ILE A 255 5.75 0.67 -12.58
N ALA A 256 6.22 1.30 -11.49
CA ALA A 256 7.49 0.98 -10.89
C ALA A 256 7.58 -0.50 -10.46
N THR A 257 6.49 -1.05 -9.90
CA THR A 257 6.46 -2.42 -9.41
C THR A 257 6.37 -3.46 -10.53
N CYS A 258 5.62 -3.15 -11.60
CA CYS A 258 5.47 -4.05 -12.74
C CYS A 258 6.73 -4.14 -13.61
N GLN A 259 7.48 -3.04 -13.75
CA GLN A 259 8.65 -2.97 -14.65
C GLN A 259 9.96 -3.34 -13.95
N SER A 260 10.03 -3.24 -12.62
CA SER A 260 11.30 -3.43 -11.93
C SER A 260 11.63 -4.91 -11.68
N PRO A 261 12.84 -5.35 -12.02
CA PRO A 261 13.34 -6.67 -11.63
C PRO A 261 13.56 -6.80 -10.11
N LEU A 262 13.56 -5.69 -9.38
CA LEU A 262 13.64 -5.66 -7.92
C LEU A 262 12.27 -5.92 -7.25
N SER A 263 11.20 -6.02 -8.02
CA SER A 263 9.88 -6.32 -7.51
C SER A 263 9.73 -7.78 -7.14
N ARG A 264 9.62 -8.08 -5.85
CA ARG A 264 9.38 -9.43 -5.34
C ARG A 264 8.10 -10.06 -5.88
N ASN A 265 7.06 -9.26 -6.08
CA ASN A 265 5.78 -9.73 -6.61
C ASN A 265 5.89 -10.07 -8.10
N ASN A 266 6.59 -9.26 -8.89
CA ASN A 266 6.90 -9.57 -10.28
C ASN A 266 7.78 -10.84 -10.38
N THR A 267 8.81 -10.97 -9.55
CA THR A 267 9.67 -12.17 -9.50
C THR A 267 8.87 -13.42 -9.15
N ALA A 268 7.99 -13.35 -8.14
CA ALA A 268 7.10 -14.47 -7.79
C ALA A 268 6.19 -14.86 -8.96
N GLY A 269 5.58 -13.87 -9.62
CA GLY A 269 4.78 -14.09 -10.83
C GLY A 269 5.57 -14.77 -11.94
N ARG A 270 6.80 -14.31 -12.20
CA ARG A 270 7.67 -14.89 -13.25
C ARG A 270 7.98 -16.36 -12.98
N LEU A 271 8.27 -16.74 -11.74
CA LEU A 271 8.47 -18.15 -11.38
C LEU A 271 7.19 -18.97 -11.61
N LEU A 272 6.01 -18.45 -11.23
CA LEU A 272 4.72 -19.09 -11.54
C LEU A 272 4.53 -19.25 -13.06
N GLY A 273 4.84 -18.21 -13.85
CA GLY A 273 4.77 -18.21 -15.31
C GLY A 273 5.68 -19.27 -15.95
N GLN A 274 6.83 -19.53 -15.34
CA GLN A 274 7.77 -20.58 -15.72
C GLN A 274 7.30 -21.99 -15.33
N GLY A 275 6.18 -22.13 -14.61
CA GLY A 275 5.57 -23.41 -14.25
C GLY A 275 5.91 -23.90 -12.84
N TYR A 276 6.60 -23.10 -12.01
CA TYR A 276 6.80 -23.47 -10.60
C TYR A 276 5.48 -23.43 -9.84
N SER A 277 5.29 -24.36 -8.91
CA SER A 277 4.12 -24.32 -8.03
C SER A 277 4.22 -23.18 -7.02
N TYR A 278 3.06 -22.75 -6.48
CA TYR A 278 3.05 -21.75 -5.39
C TYR A 278 3.98 -22.11 -4.22
N GLN A 279 4.00 -23.42 -3.86
CA GLN A 279 4.85 -23.90 -2.76
C GLN A 279 6.34 -23.76 -3.09
N ASP A 280 6.73 -24.05 -4.34
CA ASP A 280 8.12 -23.93 -4.77
C ASP A 280 8.55 -22.46 -4.86
N VAL A 281 7.68 -21.58 -5.33
CA VAL A 281 7.93 -20.13 -5.34
C VAL A 281 8.18 -19.61 -3.92
N VAL A 282 7.34 -19.99 -2.95
CA VAL A 282 7.51 -19.57 -1.55
C VAL A 282 8.84 -20.07 -0.97
N LYS A 283 9.28 -21.29 -1.35
CA LYS A 283 10.57 -21.85 -0.88
C LYS A 283 11.78 -21.18 -1.52
N GLN A 284 11.68 -20.77 -2.80
CA GLN A 284 12.77 -20.13 -3.53
C GLN A 284 12.98 -18.68 -3.19
N MET A 285 11.96 -18.04 -2.60
CA MET A 285 12.04 -16.62 -2.29
C MET A 285 12.59 -16.37 -0.89
N ASP A 286 13.73 -15.68 -0.79
CA ASP A 286 14.36 -15.28 0.49
C ASP A 286 13.48 -14.32 1.31
N GLN A 287 12.60 -13.59 0.66
CA GLN A 287 11.71 -12.60 1.27
C GLN A 287 10.27 -12.76 0.74
N THR A 288 9.31 -12.53 1.61
CA THR A 288 7.88 -12.67 1.30
C THR A 288 7.42 -11.72 0.19
N ALA A 289 6.71 -12.26 -0.81
CA ALA A 289 5.92 -11.49 -1.76
C ALA A 289 4.52 -11.27 -1.17
N GLU A 290 4.27 -10.09 -0.60
CA GLU A 290 3.02 -9.79 0.12
C GLU A 290 1.78 -9.85 -0.80
N GLY A 291 1.97 -9.60 -2.09
CA GLY A 291 0.91 -9.72 -3.10
C GLY A 291 0.26 -11.10 -3.11
N LEU A 292 1.06 -12.18 -3.08
CA LEU A 292 0.54 -13.55 -3.09
C LEU A 292 -0.43 -13.82 -1.93
N GLY A 293 -0.10 -13.29 -0.76
CA GLY A 293 -0.93 -13.44 0.44
C GLY A 293 -2.19 -12.55 0.46
N SER A 294 -2.24 -11.52 -0.38
CA SER A 294 -3.35 -10.55 -0.42
C SER A 294 -4.41 -10.90 -1.47
N VAL A 295 -4.14 -11.84 -2.39
CA VAL A 295 -5.08 -12.23 -3.47
C VAL A 295 -6.44 -12.66 -2.90
N ALA A 296 -6.47 -13.66 -2.03
CA ALA A 296 -7.72 -14.19 -1.50
C ALA A 296 -8.52 -13.17 -0.65
N PRO A 297 -7.92 -12.44 0.30
CA PRO A 297 -8.63 -11.38 1.03
C PRO A 297 -9.23 -10.31 0.13
N ILE A 298 -8.49 -9.84 -0.88
CA ILE A 298 -8.97 -8.81 -1.81
C ILE A 298 -10.15 -9.34 -2.65
N LEU A 299 -10.08 -10.56 -3.16
CA LEU A 299 -11.20 -11.16 -3.91
C LEU A 299 -12.45 -11.37 -3.03
N ASN A 300 -12.28 -11.63 -1.74
CA ASN A 300 -13.42 -11.71 -0.83
C ASN A 300 -14.09 -10.34 -0.66
N LEU A 301 -13.29 -9.29 -0.41
CA LEU A 301 -13.80 -7.91 -0.31
C LEU A 301 -14.45 -7.45 -1.63
N ALA A 302 -13.87 -7.80 -2.78
CA ALA A 302 -14.41 -7.48 -4.09
C ALA A 302 -15.80 -8.13 -4.29
N ARG A 303 -15.90 -9.42 -3.92
CA ARG A 303 -17.15 -10.18 -4.01
C ARG A 303 -18.25 -9.59 -3.09
N GLU A 304 -17.88 -9.20 -1.86
CA GLU A 304 -18.80 -8.53 -0.92
C GLU A 304 -19.26 -7.16 -1.45
N ALA A 305 -18.40 -6.45 -2.17
CA ALA A 305 -18.70 -5.17 -2.81
C ALA A 305 -19.39 -5.30 -4.18
N GLY A 306 -19.53 -6.52 -4.73
CA GLY A 306 -20.08 -6.75 -6.07
C GLY A 306 -19.19 -6.24 -7.21
N ILE A 307 -17.88 -6.19 -7.00
CA ILE A 307 -16.89 -5.70 -7.97
C ILE A 307 -16.17 -6.90 -8.62
N ALA A 308 -16.15 -6.92 -9.94
CA ALA A 308 -15.38 -7.91 -10.71
C ALA A 308 -13.88 -7.54 -10.72
N MET A 309 -13.03 -8.54 -10.50
CA MET A 309 -11.58 -8.39 -10.54
C MET A 309 -10.94 -9.49 -11.42
N PRO A 310 -11.18 -9.48 -12.74
CA PRO A 310 -10.82 -10.57 -13.64
C PRO A 310 -9.30 -10.84 -13.68
N ILE A 311 -8.44 -9.83 -13.54
CA ILE A 311 -6.98 -10.02 -13.49
C ILE A 311 -6.60 -10.76 -12.20
N VAL A 312 -7.12 -10.30 -11.07
CA VAL A 312 -6.79 -10.92 -9.77
C VAL A 312 -7.41 -12.32 -9.65
N GLU A 313 -8.60 -12.55 -10.23
CA GLU A 313 -9.23 -13.88 -10.30
C GLU A 313 -8.36 -14.87 -11.08
N GLN A 314 -7.84 -14.48 -12.25
CA GLN A 314 -6.95 -15.36 -13.02
C GLN A 314 -5.62 -15.60 -12.29
N VAL A 315 -5.06 -14.60 -11.60
CA VAL A 315 -3.91 -14.81 -10.71
C VAL A 315 -4.24 -15.87 -9.65
N LYS A 316 -5.43 -15.78 -9.02
CA LYS A 316 -5.88 -16.77 -8.03
C LYS A 316 -5.96 -18.18 -8.64
N MET A 317 -6.52 -18.30 -9.84
CA MET A 317 -6.63 -19.61 -10.54
C MET A 317 -5.26 -20.20 -10.84
N VAL A 318 -4.27 -19.39 -11.20
CA VAL A 318 -2.88 -19.85 -11.39
C VAL A 318 -2.26 -20.30 -10.06
N LEU A 319 -2.46 -19.53 -8.98
CA LEU A 319 -1.98 -19.88 -7.64
C LEU A 319 -2.56 -21.18 -7.12
N ASP A 320 -3.84 -21.46 -7.42
CA ASP A 320 -4.55 -22.68 -7.02
C ASP A 320 -4.24 -23.88 -7.95
N GLY A 321 -3.54 -23.64 -9.08
CA GLY A 321 -3.25 -24.66 -10.08
C GLY A 321 -4.46 -25.07 -10.94
N THR A 322 -5.56 -24.30 -10.90
CA THR A 322 -6.78 -24.53 -11.71
C THR A 322 -6.69 -23.93 -13.11
N MET A 323 -5.74 -23.02 -13.34
CA MET A 323 -5.41 -22.44 -14.64
C MET A 323 -3.92 -22.59 -14.92
N LYS A 324 -3.56 -22.97 -16.15
CA LYS A 324 -2.15 -22.98 -16.56
C LYS A 324 -1.66 -21.54 -16.80
N PRO A 325 -0.43 -21.20 -16.42
CA PRO A 325 0.09 -19.85 -16.60
C PRO A 325 0.00 -19.31 -18.05
N ARG A 326 0.15 -20.20 -19.06
CA ARG A 326 0.03 -19.80 -20.47
C ARG A 326 -1.39 -19.45 -20.93
N ASP A 327 -2.40 -19.84 -20.14
CA ASP A 327 -3.80 -19.58 -20.47
C ASP A 327 -4.26 -18.23 -19.85
N ILE A 328 -3.38 -17.55 -19.11
CA ILE A 328 -3.67 -16.24 -18.52
C ILE A 328 -3.81 -15.17 -19.64
N ALA A 329 -5.01 -14.69 -19.81
CA ALA A 329 -5.33 -13.64 -20.79
C ALA A 329 -6.41 -12.69 -20.24
N PRO A 330 -6.19 -12.08 -19.07
CA PRO A 330 -7.24 -11.35 -18.34
C PRO A 330 -7.77 -10.13 -19.13
N HIS A 331 -6.96 -9.59 -20.03
CA HIS A 331 -7.34 -8.45 -20.88
C HIS A 331 -8.24 -8.83 -22.07
N LEU A 332 -8.42 -10.13 -22.35
CA LEU A 332 -9.25 -10.65 -23.44
C LEU A 332 -10.57 -11.27 -22.94
N THR A 333 -10.76 -11.41 -21.64
CA THR A 333 -11.90 -12.13 -21.05
C THR A 333 -13.06 -11.22 -20.64
N THR A 334 -12.96 -9.92 -20.86
CA THR A 334 -14.09 -9.00 -20.65
C THR A 334 -14.88 -8.91 -21.95
N ASP A 335 -16.16 -9.31 -21.89
CA ASP A 335 -17.14 -9.17 -23.00
C ASP A 335 -17.48 -7.69 -23.33
N ASP A 336 -16.78 -6.75 -22.77
CA ASP A 336 -16.96 -5.33 -23.02
C ASP A 336 -16.26 -4.91 -24.32
N ASP A 337 -16.99 -5.02 -25.42
CA ASP A 337 -16.72 -4.30 -26.67
C ASP A 337 -16.84 -2.76 -26.54
N GLN A 338 -16.88 -2.24 -25.31
CA GLN A 338 -16.99 -0.79 -25.08
C GLN A 338 -15.64 -0.09 -25.31
N PRO A 339 -15.60 0.98 -26.10
CA PRO A 339 -14.40 1.79 -26.30
C PRO A 339 -13.88 2.31 -24.95
N GLN A 340 -12.58 2.21 -24.70
CA GLN A 340 -11.95 2.82 -23.54
C GLN A 340 -12.23 4.34 -23.56
N GLY A 341 -12.95 4.83 -22.54
CA GLY A 341 -13.27 6.26 -22.39
C GLY A 341 -14.76 6.60 -22.41
N GLU A 342 -15.63 5.72 -22.92
CA GLU A 342 -17.07 5.91 -22.86
C GLU A 342 -17.69 5.04 -21.73
N ARG A 343 -17.46 5.40 -20.48
CA ARG A 343 -18.37 4.96 -19.42
C ARG A 343 -19.67 5.71 -19.63
N THR A 344 -20.66 5.04 -20.22
CA THR A 344 -22.02 5.60 -20.25
C THR A 344 -22.46 5.86 -18.82
N GLN A 345 -23.11 7.01 -18.59
CA GLN A 345 -23.67 7.44 -17.29
C GLN A 345 -24.63 6.41 -16.65
N ASN A 346 -24.88 5.29 -17.32
CA ASN A 346 -25.73 4.19 -16.84
C ASN A 346 -25.02 3.19 -15.90
N GLU A 347 -23.69 3.08 -15.91
CA GLU A 347 -22.97 2.13 -15.03
C GLU A 347 -22.61 2.71 -13.66
N GLN A 348 -22.67 4.04 -13.48
CA GLN A 348 -22.67 4.65 -12.15
C GLN A 348 -23.92 4.34 -11.31
N ALA A 349 -24.88 3.60 -11.88
CA ALA A 349 -26.16 3.25 -11.27
C ALA A 349 -26.20 1.84 -10.65
N GLY A 350 -25.10 1.18 -10.45
CA GLY A 350 -25.03 -0.05 -9.68
C GLY A 350 -25.27 0.25 -8.19
N SER A 351 -26.45 -0.08 -7.68
CA SER A 351 -27.01 -0.02 -6.33
C SER A 351 -27.56 1.33 -5.82
N GLY A 352 -26.98 2.49 -6.12
CA GLY A 352 -27.56 3.80 -5.78
C GLY A 352 -28.66 4.24 -6.76
N GLY A 353 -28.55 3.88 -8.03
CA GLY A 353 -29.47 4.29 -9.09
C GLY A 353 -30.86 3.65 -9.01
N ALA A 354 -31.00 2.48 -8.38
CA ALA A 354 -32.30 1.87 -8.18
C ALA A 354 -33.12 2.65 -7.12
N LEU A 355 -32.47 3.09 -6.06
CA LEU A 355 -33.05 3.91 -5.00
C LEU A 355 -33.42 5.32 -5.52
N TRP A 356 -32.52 5.92 -6.32
CA TRP A 356 -32.74 7.23 -6.94
C TRP A 356 -33.88 7.19 -7.97
N ARG A 357 -33.96 6.16 -8.82
CA ARG A 357 -35.08 5.98 -9.76
C ARG A 357 -36.40 5.71 -9.05
N SER A 358 -36.38 5.04 -7.89
CA SER A 358 -37.55 4.82 -7.05
C SER A 358 -38.01 6.13 -6.38
N LEU A 359 -37.09 6.94 -5.89
CA LEU A 359 -37.33 8.27 -5.32
C LEU A 359 -37.84 9.27 -6.38
N GLN A 360 -37.26 9.29 -7.58
CA GLN A 360 -37.73 10.13 -8.68
C GLN A 360 -39.15 9.75 -9.13
N ARG A 361 -39.45 8.44 -9.24
CA ARG A 361 -40.82 7.99 -9.56
C ARG A 361 -41.81 8.37 -8.48
N ALA A 362 -41.45 8.30 -7.20
CA ALA A 362 -42.28 8.74 -6.10
C ALA A 362 -42.53 10.26 -6.11
N LEU A 363 -41.48 11.05 -6.41
CA LEU A 363 -41.59 12.51 -6.54
C LEU A 363 -42.43 12.93 -7.75
N ASP A 364 -42.33 12.25 -8.88
CA ASP A 364 -43.16 12.51 -10.07
C ASP A 364 -44.62 12.11 -9.85
N GLN A 365 -44.90 11.05 -9.07
CA GLN A 365 -46.27 10.69 -8.67
C GLN A 365 -46.87 11.74 -7.73
N LEU A 366 -46.12 12.29 -6.78
CA LEU A 366 -46.55 13.37 -5.91
C LEU A 366 -46.78 14.69 -6.69
N ARG A 367 -45.96 14.97 -7.69
CA ARG A 367 -46.09 16.16 -8.55
C ARG A 367 -47.29 16.08 -9.48
N ASN A 368 -47.63 14.89 -9.98
CA ASN A 368 -48.75 14.68 -10.89
C ASN A 368 -50.06 14.40 -10.16
N GLY A 369 -50.02 13.90 -8.90
CA GLY A 369 -51.19 13.73 -8.05
C GLY A 369 -51.78 15.06 -7.56
N GLY A 370 -50.94 16.10 -7.38
CA GLY A 370 -51.39 17.43 -6.98
C GLY A 370 -52.11 18.25 -8.07
N ARG A 371 -52.02 17.84 -9.35
CA ARG A 371 -52.71 18.49 -10.48
C ARG A 371 -54.12 17.95 -10.77
N ARG A 372 -54.52 16.85 -10.13
CA ARG A 372 -55.89 16.30 -10.27
C ARG A 372 -56.88 16.71 -9.16
N ALA A 373 -56.45 17.45 -8.15
CA ALA A 373 -57.26 17.92 -7.05
C ALA A 373 -57.58 19.43 -7.10
N ALA A 374 -57.28 20.11 -8.21
CA ALA A 374 -57.59 21.55 -8.38
C ALA A 374 -58.40 21.82 -9.68
N GLY A 375 -59.32 20.90 -10.01
CA GLY A 375 -60.19 21.04 -11.16
C GLY A 375 -61.45 20.19 -10.97
N ASP A 376 -62.32 20.64 -10.04
CA ASP A 376 -63.79 20.48 -10.01
C ASP A 376 -64.36 21.57 -9.11
#